data_bca333a3ef554bd1e3d03e98722def34
#
_entry.id   bca333a3ef554bd1e3d03e98722def34
#
_cell.length_a   1.000
_cell.length_b   1.000
_cell.length_c   1.000
_cell.angle_alpha   90.00
_cell.angle_beta   90.00
_cell.angle_gamma   90.00
#
_symmetry.space_group_name_H-M   'P 1'
#
loop_
_entity.id
_entity.type
_entity.pdbx_description
1 polymer ?
#
loop_
_entity_poly.entity_id
_entity_poly.type
_entity_poly.pdbx_seq_one_letter_code
_entity_poly.pdbx_strand_id
1 'polypeptide(L)'
;MFQGYDQQTVDFLWGIRFNNDRSWFQEHKEQYQTHLLAPTRALGEQLYDGLHAMLPHEPLILKVSRIYRDARRLHGQGPYKDHLWLCVRTGDQDWTGRPTFYFEIAPDYYSYGMGFWCAAPALMALYRQRIDADPKPLEKLVRRFDRQQTFRLTGPEYARSKGQVSDLLRPWYQKKSLSLQWEAPLDQRIFSPQLPQEILESFRELLPFYRYFTDLCAALSRQEGEDK
;
A
#
# COMPACT_ATOMS: atom_id res chain seq x y z
N MET A 1 16.02 -12.88 8.13
CA MET A 1 16.01 -11.53 8.73
C MET A 1 16.54 -10.56 7.70
N PHE A 2 15.87 -9.43 7.48
CA PHE A 2 16.30 -8.38 6.55
C PHE A 2 17.61 -7.74 7.01
N GLN A 3 18.55 -7.56 6.09
CA GLN A 3 19.88 -7.00 6.36
C GLN A 3 20.13 -5.66 5.66
N GLY A 4 19.11 -5.14 4.99
CA GLY A 4 19.20 -4.03 4.05
C GLY A 4 19.14 -4.51 2.60
N TYR A 5 18.78 -3.61 1.71
CA TYR A 5 19.11 -3.75 0.29
C TYR A 5 20.58 -3.39 0.09
N ASP A 6 21.11 -3.57 -1.10
CA ASP A 6 22.47 -3.22 -1.44
C ASP A 6 22.55 -2.47 -2.78
N GLN A 7 23.76 -2.08 -3.19
CA GLN A 7 23.92 -1.36 -4.45
C GLN A 7 23.48 -2.20 -5.65
N GLN A 8 23.63 -3.52 -5.61
CA GLN A 8 23.21 -4.41 -6.71
C GLN A 8 21.68 -4.44 -6.86
N THR A 9 20.93 -4.17 -5.78
CA THR A 9 19.47 -3.94 -5.87
C THR A 9 19.15 -2.75 -6.77
N VAL A 10 19.82 -1.62 -6.52
CA VAL A 10 19.63 -0.37 -7.27
C VAL A 10 20.06 -0.55 -8.72
N ASP A 11 21.22 -1.16 -8.93
CA ASP A 11 21.77 -1.44 -10.26
C ASP A 11 20.83 -2.35 -11.08
N PHE A 12 20.26 -3.40 -10.46
CA PHE A 12 19.29 -4.26 -11.11
C PHE A 12 18.02 -3.51 -11.49
N LEU A 13 17.48 -2.69 -10.59
CA LEU A 13 16.25 -1.92 -10.85
C LEU A 13 16.43 -0.93 -12.00
N TRP A 14 17.55 -0.24 -12.08
CA TRP A 14 17.88 0.62 -13.22
C TRP A 14 18.13 -0.22 -14.48
N GLY A 15 18.86 -1.33 -14.36
CA GLY A 15 19.15 -2.25 -15.47
C GLY A 15 17.88 -2.74 -16.15
N ILE A 16 16.89 -3.25 -15.37
CA ILE A 16 15.62 -3.75 -15.91
C ILE A 16 14.73 -2.64 -16.47
N ARG A 17 14.83 -1.40 -15.97
CA ARG A 17 14.12 -0.25 -16.53
C ARG A 17 14.58 0.07 -17.94
N PHE A 18 15.89 0.01 -18.20
CA PHE A 18 16.48 0.34 -19.49
C PHE A 18 16.54 -0.83 -20.47
N ASN A 19 16.60 -2.06 -19.96
CA ASN A 19 16.77 -3.28 -20.76
C ASN A 19 15.62 -4.26 -20.48
N ASN A 20 14.39 -3.83 -20.74
CA ASN A 20 13.20 -4.59 -20.37
C ASN A 20 12.86 -5.68 -21.39
N ASP A 21 13.78 -6.63 -21.59
CA ASP A 21 13.62 -7.79 -22.45
C ASP A 21 13.98 -9.11 -21.76
N ARG A 22 13.63 -10.24 -22.40
CA ARG A 22 13.82 -11.56 -21.82
C ARG A 22 15.26 -12.01 -21.75
N SER A 23 16.10 -11.62 -22.72
CA SER A 23 17.51 -12.05 -22.75
C SER A 23 18.26 -11.39 -21.61
N TRP A 24 18.12 -10.06 -21.47
CA TRP A 24 18.73 -9.32 -20.36
C TRP A 24 18.30 -9.87 -18.99
N PHE A 25 17.00 -10.12 -18.80
CA PHE A 25 16.51 -10.67 -17.53
C PHE A 25 17.08 -12.06 -17.22
N GLN A 26 17.23 -12.93 -18.22
CA GLN A 26 17.80 -14.26 -18.00
C GLN A 26 19.27 -14.18 -17.54
N GLU A 27 20.04 -13.27 -18.11
CA GLU A 27 21.44 -13.03 -17.73
C GLU A 27 21.56 -12.45 -16.30
N HIS A 28 20.57 -11.65 -15.85
CA HIS A 28 20.57 -10.98 -14.53
C HIS A 28 19.60 -11.62 -13.52
N LYS A 29 19.10 -12.83 -13.81
CA LYS A 29 18.11 -13.51 -12.98
C LYS A 29 18.62 -13.81 -11.57
N GLU A 30 19.88 -14.18 -11.44
CA GLU A 30 20.51 -14.43 -10.14
C GLU A 30 20.59 -13.15 -9.31
N GLN A 31 20.99 -12.03 -9.93
CA GLN A 31 20.98 -10.71 -9.30
C GLN A 31 19.59 -10.32 -8.80
N TYR A 32 18.56 -10.52 -9.63
CA TYR A 32 17.17 -10.34 -9.20
C TYR A 32 16.81 -11.15 -7.97
N GLN A 33 17.14 -12.43 -7.97
CA GLN A 33 16.78 -13.36 -6.91
C GLN A 33 17.48 -13.01 -5.60
N THR A 34 18.77 -12.72 -5.66
CA THR A 34 19.64 -12.53 -4.49
C THR A 34 19.52 -11.12 -3.92
N HIS A 35 19.53 -10.10 -4.78
CA HIS A 35 19.66 -8.71 -4.33
C HIS A 35 18.33 -7.93 -4.32
N LEU A 36 17.27 -8.40 -4.99
CA LEU A 36 15.97 -7.74 -4.93
C LEU A 36 14.90 -8.62 -4.28
N LEU A 37 14.69 -9.84 -4.79
CA LEU A 37 13.55 -10.66 -4.34
C LEU A 37 13.75 -11.19 -2.91
N ALA A 38 14.95 -11.73 -2.60
CA ALA A 38 15.23 -12.30 -1.28
C ALA A 38 15.19 -11.23 -0.17
N PRO A 39 15.83 -10.05 -0.30
CA PRO A 39 15.68 -8.96 0.69
C PRO A 39 14.23 -8.48 0.83
N THR A 40 13.49 -8.33 -0.30
CA THR A 40 12.09 -7.90 -0.23
C THR A 40 11.21 -8.92 0.52
N ARG A 41 11.47 -10.22 0.36
CA ARG A 41 10.78 -11.26 1.15
C ARG A 41 11.12 -11.16 2.63
N ALA A 42 12.40 -11.02 2.97
CA ALA A 42 12.84 -10.90 4.35
C ALA A 42 12.28 -9.64 5.03
N LEU A 43 12.20 -8.50 4.31
CA LEU A 43 11.49 -7.30 4.76
C LEU A 43 10.01 -7.60 5.01
N GLY A 44 9.36 -8.25 4.03
CA GLY A 44 7.95 -8.59 4.12
C GLY A 44 7.61 -9.48 5.31
N GLU A 45 8.43 -10.49 5.59
CA GLU A 45 8.26 -11.37 6.76
C GLU A 45 8.32 -10.59 8.06
N GLN A 46 9.29 -9.68 8.22
CA GLN A 46 9.40 -8.85 9.43
C GLN A 46 8.24 -7.85 9.57
N LEU A 47 7.77 -7.25 8.44
CA LEU A 47 6.60 -6.38 8.47
C LEU A 47 5.33 -7.17 8.79
N TYR A 48 5.19 -8.39 8.26
CA TYR A 48 4.06 -9.28 8.59
C TYR A 48 4.05 -9.64 10.07
N ASP A 49 5.17 -10.08 10.63
CA ASP A 49 5.26 -10.45 12.05
C ASP A 49 4.92 -9.27 12.96
N GLY A 50 5.44 -8.08 12.65
CA GLY A 50 5.16 -6.86 13.41
C GLY A 50 3.69 -6.44 13.31
N LEU A 51 3.09 -6.48 12.11
CA LEU A 51 1.67 -6.17 11.91
C LEU A 51 0.77 -7.22 12.56
N HIS A 52 1.12 -8.50 12.49
CA HIS A 52 0.37 -9.56 13.16
C HIS A 52 0.37 -9.40 14.68
N ALA A 53 1.50 -8.96 15.26
CA ALA A 53 1.56 -8.63 16.68
C ALA A 53 0.67 -7.42 17.06
N MET A 54 0.50 -6.44 16.16
CA MET A 54 -0.37 -5.27 16.37
C MET A 54 -1.85 -5.56 16.11
N LEU A 55 -2.16 -6.56 15.29
CA LEU A 55 -3.47 -6.94 14.79
C LEU A 55 -3.70 -8.46 14.92
N PRO A 56 -3.63 -9.03 16.13
CA PRO A 56 -3.57 -10.49 16.34
C PRO A 56 -4.86 -11.24 15.94
N HIS A 57 -5.97 -10.52 15.77
CA HIS A 57 -7.25 -11.12 15.37
C HIS A 57 -7.56 -10.98 13.89
N GLU A 58 -6.69 -10.26 13.14
CA GLU A 58 -6.87 -10.12 11.69
C GLU A 58 -6.22 -11.31 10.96
N PRO A 59 -6.91 -11.94 10.00
CA PRO A 59 -6.37 -13.04 9.21
C PRO A 59 -5.41 -12.51 8.13
N LEU A 60 -4.30 -11.94 8.58
CA LEU A 60 -3.31 -11.32 7.70
C LEU A 60 -2.53 -12.34 6.89
N ILE A 61 -2.23 -12.01 5.66
CA ILE A 61 -1.29 -12.73 4.80
C ILE A 61 -0.30 -11.77 4.17
N LEU A 62 0.93 -12.25 3.96
CA LEU A 62 1.95 -11.56 3.19
C LEU A 62 1.85 -11.94 1.71
N LYS A 63 1.94 -10.94 0.85
CA LYS A 63 2.08 -11.13 -0.59
C LYS A 63 3.24 -10.29 -1.11
N VAL A 64 4.20 -10.94 -1.80
CA VAL A 64 5.25 -10.27 -2.58
C VAL A 64 4.90 -10.37 -4.05
N SER A 65 4.99 -9.26 -4.77
CA SER A 65 4.64 -9.21 -6.19
C SER A 65 5.64 -10.02 -7.04
N ARG A 66 5.16 -10.52 -8.16
CA ARG A 66 6.04 -11.04 -9.22
C ARG A 66 6.62 -9.87 -10.02
N ILE A 67 7.84 -9.99 -10.50
CA ILE A 67 8.45 -9.00 -11.39
C ILE A 67 7.78 -8.99 -12.78
N TYR A 68 7.23 -10.12 -13.22
CA TYR A 68 6.54 -10.21 -14.49
C TYR A 68 5.29 -9.35 -14.55
N ARG A 69 5.12 -8.61 -15.65
CA ARG A 69 3.86 -7.94 -15.97
C ARG A 69 2.82 -8.96 -16.42
N ASP A 70 1.55 -8.64 -16.21
CA ASP A 70 0.46 -9.43 -16.81
C ASP A 70 0.47 -9.21 -18.33
N ALA A 71 0.64 -10.29 -19.09
CA ALA A 71 0.70 -10.24 -20.55
C ALA A 71 -0.50 -9.55 -21.20
N ARG A 72 -1.68 -9.59 -20.53
CA ARG A 72 -2.90 -8.91 -20.98
C ARG A 72 -2.86 -7.39 -20.82
N ARG A 73 -1.90 -6.86 -20.07
CA ARG A 73 -1.78 -5.44 -19.69
C ARG A 73 -0.45 -4.82 -20.09
N LEU A 74 0.23 -5.38 -21.10
CA LEU A 74 1.55 -4.87 -21.52
C LEU A 74 1.46 -3.47 -22.14
N HIS A 75 0.42 -3.19 -22.96
CA HIS A 75 0.19 -1.89 -23.60
C HIS A 75 1.47 -1.24 -24.18
N GLY A 76 2.31 -2.04 -24.83
CA GLY A 76 3.59 -1.59 -25.39
C GLY A 76 4.75 -1.48 -24.39
N GLN A 77 4.54 -1.80 -23.12
CA GLN A 77 5.59 -1.88 -22.12
C GLN A 77 6.28 -3.26 -22.15
N GLY A 78 7.54 -3.32 -21.74
CA GLY A 78 8.29 -4.57 -21.64
C GLY A 78 7.67 -5.59 -20.66
N PRO A 79 8.11 -6.87 -20.73
CA PRO A 79 7.50 -7.97 -19.99
C PRO A 79 7.71 -7.92 -18.47
N TYR A 80 8.57 -7.04 -17.97
CA TYR A 80 8.90 -6.93 -16.56
C TYR A 80 8.49 -5.58 -15.98
N LYS A 81 8.19 -5.56 -14.68
CA LYS A 81 8.09 -4.33 -13.88
C LYS A 81 9.51 -3.88 -13.53
N ASP A 82 9.70 -2.60 -13.42
CA ASP A 82 10.92 -1.96 -12.93
C ASP A 82 10.86 -1.65 -11.42
N HIS A 83 9.90 -2.22 -10.74
CA HIS A 83 9.66 -2.08 -9.30
C HIS A 83 9.19 -3.41 -8.71
N LEU A 84 9.37 -3.57 -7.42
CA LEU A 84 8.83 -4.69 -6.67
C LEU A 84 8.05 -4.17 -5.47
N TRP A 85 6.89 -4.75 -5.23
CA TRP A 85 6.08 -4.41 -4.06
C TRP A 85 5.71 -5.64 -3.25
N LEU A 86 5.49 -5.43 -1.98
CA LEU A 86 4.86 -6.39 -1.09
C LEU A 86 3.66 -5.75 -0.40
N CYS A 87 2.74 -6.57 0.07
CA CYS A 87 1.66 -6.10 0.92
C CYS A 87 1.31 -7.12 2.01
N VAL A 88 0.86 -6.58 3.14
CA VAL A 88 0.25 -7.35 4.23
C VAL A 88 -1.23 -6.97 4.26
N ARG A 89 -2.09 -7.95 4.03
CA ARG A 89 -3.52 -7.76 3.81
C ARG A 89 -4.33 -8.91 4.39
N THR A 90 -5.64 -8.75 4.50
CA THR A 90 -6.52 -9.87 4.83
C THR A 90 -6.55 -10.92 3.71
N GLY A 91 -6.78 -12.19 4.07
CA GLY A 91 -6.75 -13.33 3.16
C GLY A 91 -7.92 -13.45 2.17
N ASP A 92 -8.86 -12.50 2.17
CA ASP A 92 -10.08 -12.53 1.37
C ASP A 92 -9.84 -12.49 -0.14
N GLN A 93 -10.80 -13.03 -0.89
CA GLN A 93 -10.76 -12.98 -2.36
C GLN A 93 -10.82 -11.55 -2.89
N ASP A 94 -11.58 -10.66 -2.23
CA ASP A 94 -11.76 -9.24 -2.62
C ASP A 94 -10.83 -8.29 -1.86
N TRP A 95 -9.56 -8.64 -1.78
CA TRP A 95 -8.56 -7.87 -1.06
C TRP A 95 -8.32 -6.46 -1.61
N THR A 96 -8.60 -6.22 -2.89
CA THR A 96 -8.38 -4.92 -3.53
C THR A 96 -9.28 -3.83 -2.98
N GLY A 97 -10.46 -4.22 -2.50
CA GLY A 97 -11.44 -3.37 -1.84
C GLY A 97 -11.25 -3.24 -0.32
N ARG A 98 -10.18 -3.80 0.25
CA ARG A 98 -9.89 -3.73 1.69
C ARG A 98 -8.63 -2.93 2.00
N PRO A 99 -8.54 -2.31 3.21
CA PRO A 99 -7.34 -1.59 3.60
C PRO A 99 -6.15 -2.56 3.70
N THR A 100 -5.05 -2.19 3.08
CA THR A 100 -3.86 -3.04 2.90
C THR A 100 -2.61 -2.23 3.23
N PHE A 101 -1.72 -2.75 4.06
CA PHE A 101 -0.39 -2.19 4.27
C PHE A 101 0.52 -2.63 3.13
N TYR A 102 1.37 -1.74 2.66
CA TYR A 102 2.25 -2.03 1.54
C TYR A 102 3.64 -1.38 1.69
N PHE A 103 4.59 -1.93 0.96
CA PHE A 103 5.88 -1.35 0.67
C PHE A 103 6.20 -1.58 -0.81
N GLU A 104 6.81 -0.60 -1.45
CA GLU A 104 7.26 -0.66 -2.84
C GLU A 104 8.66 -0.06 -2.94
N ILE A 105 9.52 -0.68 -3.78
CA ILE A 105 10.83 -0.16 -4.17
C ILE A 105 10.93 -0.11 -5.69
N ALA A 106 11.37 1.03 -6.20
CA ALA A 106 11.60 1.34 -7.61
C ALA A 106 13.03 1.92 -7.77
N PRO A 107 13.55 2.11 -8.99
CA PRO A 107 14.92 2.61 -9.18
C PRO A 107 15.19 3.97 -8.54
N ASP A 108 14.18 4.83 -8.47
CA ASP A 108 14.26 6.24 -8.11
C ASP A 108 13.55 6.60 -6.80
N TYR A 109 12.71 5.70 -6.27
CA TYR A 109 11.99 5.93 -5.02
C TYR A 109 11.70 4.63 -4.28
N TYR A 110 11.31 4.76 -3.03
CA TYR A 110 10.59 3.74 -2.29
C TYR A 110 9.41 4.37 -1.54
N SER A 111 8.37 3.60 -1.37
CA SER A 111 7.17 4.06 -0.70
C SER A 111 6.57 2.98 0.19
N TYR A 112 5.86 3.42 1.22
CA TYR A 112 5.06 2.53 2.05
C TYR A 112 3.85 3.27 2.61
N GLY A 113 2.87 2.50 3.05
CA GLY A 113 1.65 3.09 3.56
C GLY A 113 0.54 2.09 3.78
N MET A 114 -0.68 2.62 3.86
CA MET A 114 -1.90 1.83 3.99
C MET A 114 -3.03 2.48 3.21
N GLY A 115 -3.80 1.66 2.50
CA GLY A 115 -4.96 2.15 1.76
C GLY A 115 -5.65 1.07 0.96
N PHE A 116 -6.53 1.51 0.07
CA PHE A 116 -7.23 0.64 -0.86
C PHE A 116 -6.52 0.62 -2.21
N TRP A 117 -6.25 -0.56 -2.73
CA TRP A 117 -5.78 -0.67 -4.12
C TRP A 117 -6.84 -0.17 -5.10
N CYS A 118 -8.09 -0.60 -4.91
CA CYS A 118 -9.24 -0.19 -5.70
C CYS A 118 -10.51 -0.31 -4.86
N ALA A 119 -10.88 0.77 -4.16
CA ALA A 119 -12.10 0.78 -3.38
C ALA A 119 -13.32 0.64 -4.28
N ALA A 120 -14.24 -0.26 -3.93
CA ALA A 120 -15.50 -0.41 -4.65
C ALA A 120 -16.33 0.88 -4.56
N PRO A 121 -17.05 1.29 -5.63
CA PRO A 121 -17.92 2.46 -5.59
C PRO A 121 -18.96 2.42 -4.45
N ALA A 122 -19.50 1.24 -4.14
CA ALA A 122 -20.44 1.03 -3.02
C ALA A 122 -19.78 1.34 -1.67
N LEU A 123 -18.53 0.89 -1.46
CA LEU A 123 -17.78 1.20 -0.25
C LEU A 123 -17.58 2.70 -0.07
N MET A 124 -17.21 3.40 -1.15
CA MET A 124 -17.01 4.85 -1.11
C MET A 124 -18.32 5.64 -1.01
N ALA A 125 -19.45 5.07 -1.42
CA ALA A 125 -20.77 5.61 -1.15
C ALA A 125 -21.12 5.49 0.35
N LEU A 126 -20.96 4.31 0.93
CA LEU A 126 -21.16 4.06 2.37
C LEU A 126 -20.22 4.91 3.23
N TYR A 127 -18.97 5.08 2.80
CA TYR A 127 -18.01 5.97 3.46
C TYR A 127 -18.53 7.40 3.57
N ARG A 128 -19.06 7.97 2.47
CA ARG A 128 -19.64 9.31 2.49
C ARG A 128 -20.92 9.40 3.32
N GLN A 129 -21.82 8.41 3.21
CA GLN A 129 -23.02 8.34 4.04
C GLN A 129 -22.68 8.33 5.55
N ARG A 130 -21.63 7.61 5.94
CA ARG A 130 -21.15 7.60 7.33
C ARG A 130 -20.64 8.97 7.78
N ILE A 131 -19.91 9.68 6.90
CA ILE A 131 -19.44 11.06 7.18
C ILE A 131 -20.61 12.00 7.27
N ASP A 132 -21.60 11.91 6.38
CA ASP A 132 -22.78 12.77 6.35
C ASP A 132 -23.66 12.57 7.61
N ALA A 133 -23.75 11.33 8.11
CA ALA A 133 -24.49 11.01 9.31
C ALA A 133 -23.78 11.45 10.60
N ASP A 134 -22.47 11.18 10.70
CA ASP A 134 -21.62 11.60 11.84
C ASP A 134 -20.17 11.81 11.37
N PRO A 135 -19.73 13.05 11.14
CA PRO A 135 -18.37 13.36 10.70
C PRO A 135 -17.31 13.21 11.82
N LYS A 136 -17.72 13.27 13.10
CA LYS A 136 -16.79 13.37 14.25
C LYS A 136 -15.74 12.25 14.33
N PRO A 137 -16.07 10.96 14.09
CA PRO A 137 -15.09 9.89 14.13
C PRO A 137 -13.95 10.11 13.14
N LEU A 138 -14.26 10.48 11.89
CA LEU A 138 -13.26 10.75 10.88
C LEU A 138 -12.51 12.06 11.14
N GLU A 139 -13.19 13.13 11.56
CA GLU A 139 -12.56 14.41 11.92
C GLU A 139 -11.48 14.21 13.00
N LYS A 140 -11.75 13.39 14.01
CA LYS A 140 -10.76 13.07 15.06
C LYS A 140 -9.50 12.44 14.47
N LEU A 141 -9.65 11.51 13.53
CA LEU A 141 -8.54 10.85 12.84
C LEU A 141 -7.78 11.85 11.96
N VAL A 142 -8.50 12.65 11.16
CA VAL A 142 -7.91 13.63 10.25
C VAL A 142 -7.15 14.72 11.03
N ARG A 143 -7.70 15.25 12.12
CA ARG A 143 -6.97 16.20 12.97
C ARG A 143 -5.68 15.63 13.58
N ARG A 144 -5.65 14.32 13.86
CA ARG A 144 -4.41 13.66 14.28
C ARG A 144 -3.46 13.50 13.11
N PHE A 145 -3.99 13.11 11.94
CA PHE A 145 -3.23 12.95 10.70
C PHE A 145 -2.57 14.25 10.26
N ASP A 146 -3.25 15.37 10.31
CA ASP A 146 -2.72 16.67 9.89
C ASP A 146 -1.59 17.19 10.79
N ARG A 147 -1.46 16.64 12.01
CA ARG A 147 -0.34 16.98 12.91
C ARG A 147 0.94 16.20 12.65
N GLN A 148 0.83 15.04 12.00
CA GLN A 148 2.00 14.27 11.57
C GLN A 148 2.43 14.74 10.17
N GLN A 149 3.71 14.58 9.83
CA GLN A 149 4.26 14.96 8.52
C GLN A 149 4.79 13.75 7.73
N THR A 150 4.55 12.56 8.24
CA THR A 150 5.08 11.32 7.67
C THR A 150 4.27 10.92 6.44
N PHE A 151 2.96 10.81 6.59
CA PHE A 151 2.10 10.33 5.52
C PHE A 151 1.34 11.46 4.83
N ARG A 152 1.02 11.24 3.56
CA ARG A 152 0.14 12.10 2.75
C ARG A 152 -1.08 11.32 2.31
N LEU A 153 -2.22 11.99 2.27
CA LEU A 153 -3.44 11.45 1.67
C LEU A 153 -3.30 11.47 0.14
N THR A 154 -3.37 10.32 -0.48
CA THR A 154 -3.28 10.14 -1.93
C THR A 154 -4.52 9.43 -2.48
N GLY A 155 -4.58 9.28 -3.80
CA GLY A 155 -5.65 8.58 -4.51
C GLY A 155 -6.45 9.49 -5.43
N PRO A 156 -7.15 8.91 -6.42
CA PRO A 156 -7.91 9.66 -7.42
C PRO A 156 -9.12 10.36 -6.80
N GLU A 157 -9.45 11.53 -7.33
CA GLU A 157 -10.57 12.35 -6.89
C GLU A 157 -11.70 12.39 -7.93
N TYR A 158 -12.91 12.68 -7.45
CA TYR A 158 -14.01 13.02 -8.34
C TYR A 158 -13.82 14.41 -8.92
N ALA A 159 -14.06 14.57 -10.22
CA ALA A 159 -13.98 15.85 -10.90
C ALA A 159 -15.07 16.85 -10.42
N ARG A 160 -16.21 16.31 -9.94
CA ARG A 160 -17.31 17.12 -9.38
C ARG A 160 -17.45 16.83 -7.89
N SER A 161 -17.76 17.86 -7.11
CA SER A 161 -18.05 17.71 -5.68
C SER A 161 -19.15 16.68 -5.46
N LYS A 162 -18.96 15.81 -4.46
CA LYS A 162 -19.91 14.74 -4.09
C LYS A 162 -20.84 15.13 -2.94
N GLY A 163 -20.60 16.28 -2.31
CA GLY A 163 -21.40 16.78 -1.20
C GLY A 163 -20.77 18.00 -0.54
N GLN A 164 -21.40 18.47 0.51
CA GLN A 164 -20.92 19.59 1.34
C GLN A 164 -20.45 19.04 2.70
N VAL A 165 -19.18 19.16 2.97
CA VAL A 165 -18.57 18.78 4.25
C VAL A 165 -17.62 19.89 4.70
N SER A 166 -17.16 19.83 5.94
CA SER A 166 -16.16 20.78 6.46
C SER A 166 -14.89 20.80 5.58
N ASP A 167 -14.18 21.94 5.56
CA ASP A 167 -12.91 22.06 4.81
C ASP A 167 -11.89 21.02 5.23
N LEU A 168 -11.89 20.62 6.50
CA LEU A 168 -11.06 19.56 7.04
C LEU A 168 -11.29 18.21 6.35
N LEU A 169 -12.54 17.85 6.09
CA LEU A 169 -12.90 16.56 5.52
C LEU A 169 -12.99 16.56 3.99
N ARG A 170 -13.02 17.74 3.37
CA ARG A 170 -13.20 17.87 1.91
C ARG A 170 -12.18 17.04 1.11
N PRO A 171 -10.85 17.06 1.39
CA PRO A 171 -9.88 16.25 0.67
C PRO A 171 -10.14 14.75 0.78
N TRP A 172 -10.65 14.28 1.92
CA TRP A 172 -10.98 12.89 2.21
C TRP A 172 -12.27 12.45 1.52
N TYR A 173 -13.29 13.32 1.57
CA TYR A 173 -14.62 13.05 1.02
C TYR A 173 -14.63 12.93 -0.50
N GLN A 174 -13.74 13.65 -1.19
CA GLN A 174 -13.66 13.69 -2.66
C GLN A 174 -12.92 12.50 -3.27
N LYS A 175 -12.31 11.62 -2.48
CA LYS A 175 -11.56 10.48 -3.02
C LYS A 175 -12.49 9.42 -3.61
N LYS A 176 -12.07 8.85 -4.76
CA LYS A 176 -12.65 7.62 -5.37
C LYS A 176 -12.11 6.37 -4.70
N SER A 177 -10.88 6.42 -4.29
CA SER A 177 -10.14 5.47 -3.50
C SER A 177 -9.07 6.24 -2.77
N LEU A 178 -8.63 5.81 -1.61
CA LEU A 178 -7.67 6.56 -0.81
C LEU A 178 -6.54 5.68 -0.28
N SER A 179 -5.38 6.29 -0.15
CA SER A 179 -4.21 5.71 0.50
C SER A 179 -3.50 6.77 1.34
N LEU A 180 -2.92 6.33 2.43
CA LEU A 180 -2.03 7.12 3.29
C LEU A 180 -0.63 6.67 2.98
N GLN A 181 0.12 7.47 2.24
CA GLN A 181 1.38 7.12 1.60
C GLN A 181 2.52 7.97 2.16
N TRP A 182 3.63 7.32 2.42
CA TRP A 182 4.93 7.93 2.55
C TRP A 182 5.78 7.53 1.35
N GLU A 183 6.56 8.46 0.81
CA GLU A 183 7.43 8.26 -0.36
C GLU A 183 8.66 9.14 -0.25
N ALA A 184 9.81 8.62 -0.63
CA ALA A 184 11.06 9.35 -0.76
C ALA A 184 11.95 8.76 -1.87
N PRO A 185 12.91 9.54 -2.41
CA PRO A 185 14.01 8.98 -3.19
C PRO A 185 14.77 7.91 -2.40
N LEU A 186 15.44 6.99 -3.11
CA LEU A 186 16.30 6.02 -2.47
C LEU A 186 17.40 6.73 -1.67
N ASP A 187 17.51 6.41 -0.40
CA ASP A 187 18.49 6.96 0.53
C ASP A 187 19.15 5.87 1.39
N GLN A 188 20.00 6.25 2.34
CA GLN A 188 20.74 5.31 3.18
C GLN A 188 19.86 4.37 4.02
N ARG A 189 18.61 4.71 4.26
CA ARG A 189 17.69 3.89 5.04
C ARG A 189 17.37 2.56 4.37
N ILE A 190 17.30 2.50 3.02
CA ILE A 190 17.04 1.24 2.32
C ILE A 190 18.16 0.21 2.53
N PHE A 191 19.39 0.66 2.78
CA PHE A 191 20.55 -0.21 3.04
C PHE A 191 20.66 -0.64 4.50
N SER A 192 19.79 -0.11 5.37
CA SER A 192 19.82 -0.34 6.81
C SER A 192 18.99 -1.56 7.21
N PRO A 193 19.50 -2.45 8.07
CA PRO A 193 18.71 -3.52 8.66
C PRO A 193 17.59 -3.02 9.60
N GLN A 194 17.59 -1.73 9.96
CA GLN A 194 16.57 -1.07 10.80
C GLN A 194 15.32 -0.67 10.00
N LEU A 195 15.35 -0.67 8.67
CA LEU A 195 14.21 -0.27 7.82
C LEU A 195 12.88 -0.92 8.22
N PRO A 196 12.79 -2.24 8.50
CA PRO A 196 11.52 -2.85 8.93
C PRO A 196 10.97 -2.23 10.20
N GLN A 197 11.83 -1.90 11.17
CA GLN A 197 11.43 -1.30 12.42
C GLN A 197 10.88 0.12 12.23
N GLU A 198 11.54 0.93 11.42
CA GLU A 198 11.11 2.30 11.09
C GLU A 198 9.75 2.29 10.37
N ILE A 199 9.55 1.37 9.43
CA ILE A 199 8.25 1.21 8.74
C ILE A 199 7.16 0.77 9.73
N LEU A 200 7.43 -0.18 10.61
CA LEU A 200 6.47 -0.65 11.62
C LEU A 200 6.07 0.44 12.61
N GLU A 201 7.02 1.27 13.03
CA GLU A 201 6.74 2.44 13.87
C GLU A 201 5.81 3.43 13.15
N SER A 202 6.09 3.70 11.88
CA SER A 202 5.21 4.51 11.04
C SER A 202 3.83 3.88 10.87
N PHE A 203 3.72 2.58 10.66
CA PHE A 203 2.43 1.88 10.52
C PHE A 203 1.56 1.95 11.78
N ARG A 204 2.14 2.09 12.97
CA ARG A 204 1.35 2.32 14.21
C ARG A 204 0.48 3.57 14.12
N GLU A 205 0.96 4.61 13.43
CA GLU A 205 0.18 5.83 13.22
C GLU A 205 -1.03 5.60 12.31
N LEU A 206 -0.98 4.60 11.43
CA LEU A 206 -2.05 4.25 10.50
C LEU A 206 -3.09 3.28 11.07
N LEU A 207 -2.81 2.60 12.20
CA LEU A 207 -3.74 1.62 12.80
C LEU A 207 -5.14 2.17 13.09
N PRO A 208 -5.32 3.42 13.57
CA PRO A 208 -6.66 3.97 13.77
C PRO A 208 -7.46 4.08 12.47
N PHE A 209 -6.81 4.44 11.35
CA PHE A 209 -7.44 4.47 10.03
C PHE A 209 -7.72 3.07 9.51
N TYR A 210 -6.78 2.14 9.69
CA TYR A 210 -6.98 0.74 9.32
C TYR A 210 -8.25 0.18 9.97
N ARG A 211 -8.42 0.38 11.28
CA ARG A 211 -9.62 -0.05 12.02
C ARG A 211 -10.89 0.62 11.51
N TYR A 212 -10.85 1.94 11.28
CA TYR A 212 -11.98 2.68 10.73
C TYR A 212 -12.43 2.13 9.37
N PHE A 213 -11.48 1.85 8.48
CA PHE A 213 -11.79 1.33 7.15
C PHE A 213 -12.17 -0.15 7.16
N THR A 214 -11.57 -0.96 8.02
CA THR A 214 -11.96 -2.37 8.20
C THR A 214 -13.40 -2.47 8.72
N ASP A 215 -13.77 -1.63 9.68
CA ASP A 215 -15.15 -1.55 10.19
C ASP A 215 -16.14 -1.07 9.10
N LEU A 216 -15.73 -0.13 8.26
CA LEU A 216 -16.53 0.29 7.09
C LEU A 216 -16.75 -0.87 6.11
N CYS A 217 -15.72 -1.65 5.80
CA CYS A 217 -15.82 -2.83 4.94
C CYS A 217 -16.75 -3.89 5.55
N ALA A 218 -16.66 -4.12 6.86
CA ALA A 218 -17.54 -5.06 7.55
C ALA A 218 -19.01 -4.59 7.53
N ALA A 219 -19.26 -3.28 7.61
CA ALA A 219 -20.60 -2.72 7.51
C ALA A 219 -21.20 -2.94 6.10
N LEU A 220 -20.41 -2.72 5.04
CA LEU A 220 -20.87 -3.00 3.66
C LEU A 220 -21.23 -4.48 3.47
N SER A 221 -20.37 -5.38 3.94
CA SER A 221 -20.62 -6.83 3.81
C SER A 221 -21.90 -7.29 4.54
N ARG A 222 -22.25 -6.64 5.66
CA ARG A 222 -23.52 -6.92 6.37
C ARG A 222 -24.73 -6.47 5.55
N GLN A 223 -24.69 -5.27 4.97
CA GLN A 223 -25.77 -4.76 4.10
C GLN A 223 -26.00 -5.65 2.88
N GLU A 224 -24.94 -6.07 2.20
CA GLU A 224 -25.03 -6.97 1.05
C GLU A 224 -25.54 -8.39 1.41
N GLY A 225 -25.37 -8.80 2.66
CA GLY A 225 -25.89 -10.08 3.19
C GLY A 225 -27.36 -10.03 3.58
N GLU A 226 -27.88 -8.87 3.96
CA GLU A 226 -29.29 -8.66 4.33
C GLU A 226 -30.19 -8.46 3.08
N ASP A 227 -29.61 -8.04 1.95
CA ASP A 227 -30.31 -7.82 0.68
C ASP A 227 -30.45 -9.09 -0.19
N LYS A 228 -29.93 -10.24 0.28
CA LYS A 228 -29.98 -11.56 -0.40
C LYS A 228 -30.94 -12.52 0.32
#